data_f05e8778e8c66e92abdc3e6b9f1f157d
#
_entry.id   f05e8778e8c66e92abdc3e6b9f1f157d
#
_cell.length_a   1.000
_cell.length_b   1.000
_cell.length_c   1.000
_cell.angle_alpha   90.00
_cell.angle_beta   90.00
_cell.angle_gamma   90.00
#
_symmetry.space_group_name_H-M   'P 1'
#
loop_
_entity.id
_entity.type
_entity.pdbx_description
1 polymer ?
#
loop_
_entity_poly.entity_id
_entity_poly.type
_entity_poly.pdbx_seq_one_letter_code
_entity_poly.pdbx_strand_id
1 'polypeptide(L)'
;MRLQHRHFRFRLRQPLHTAAGVLEERRGWLLRLEDDNGHLGWGEVAPLAADQLALCSVQLERLQQASSRQQLEEALSGSPAALAFGLGAALAELDGLVGSPAQPWGQAPPPAWLLPSGERMCA
;
A
#
# COMPACT_ATOMS: atom_id res chain seq x y z
N MET A 1 -19.25 -5.70 4.66
CA MET A 1 -17.91 -5.42 4.09
C MET A 1 -16.86 -6.16 4.89
N ARG A 2 -15.79 -6.68 4.27
CA ARG A 2 -14.77 -7.50 4.90
C ARG A 2 -13.38 -7.01 4.50
N LEU A 3 -12.53 -6.66 5.48
CA LEU A 3 -11.11 -6.34 5.31
C LEU A 3 -10.27 -7.57 5.70
N GLN A 4 -9.37 -7.97 4.82
CA GLN A 4 -8.33 -8.95 5.08
C GLN A 4 -6.97 -8.33 4.78
N HIS A 5 -5.95 -8.73 5.50
CA HIS A 5 -4.58 -8.31 5.20
C HIS A 5 -3.61 -9.48 5.32
N ARG A 6 -2.53 -9.41 4.55
CA ARG A 6 -1.46 -10.40 4.57
C ARG A 6 -0.12 -9.69 4.64
N HIS A 7 0.66 -9.97 5.69
CA HIS A 7 2.01 -9.46 5.83
C HIS A 7 2.94 -10.02 4.75
N PHE A 8 3.80 -9.17 4.20
CA PHE A 8 4.91 -9.57 3.34
C PHE A 8 6.23 -9.03 3.85
N ARG A 9 7.30 -9.77 3.54
CA ARG A 9 8.68 -9.39 3.81
C ARG A 9 9.56 -10.03 2.75
N PHE A 10 10.40 -9.23 2.08
CA PHE A 10 11.39 -9.73 1.15
C PHE A 10 12.66 -8.89 1.18
N ARG A 11 13.80 -9.51 0.90
CA ARG A 11 15.07 -8.83 0.73
C ARG A 11 15.15 -8.21 -0.66
N LEU A 12 15.68 -6.99 -0.73
CA LEU A 12 16.02 -6.35 -1.98
C LEU A 12 17.24 -7.05 -2.61
N ARG A 13 17.26 -7.20 -3.91
CA ARG A 13 18.41 -7.78 -4.62
C ARG A 13 19.68 -6.95 -4.42
N GLN A 14 19.51 -5.64 -4.32
CA GLN A 14 20.56 -4.67 -3.97
C GLN A 14 20.00 -3.73 -2.93
N PRO A 15 20.77 -3.39 -1.88
CA PRO A 15 20.36 -2.39 -0.91
C PRO A 15 20.04 -1.06 -1.58
N LEU A 16 18.96 -0.42 -1.16
CA LEU A 16 18.58 0.89 -1.64
C LEU A 16 19.08 1.95 -0.66
N HIS A 17 19.97 2.83 -1.12
CA HIS A 17 20.45 3.95 -0.34
C HIS A 17 19.45 5.11 -0.43
N THR A 18 18.94 5.55 0.73
CA THR A 18 17.99 6.65 0.85
C THR A 18 18.55 7.73 1.76
N ALA A 19 17.94 8.91 1.76
CA ALA A 19 18.31 9.98 2.70
C ALA A 19 18.10 9.58 4.18
N ALA A 20 17.23 8.62 4.45
CA ALA A 20 16.95 8.10 5.80
C ALA A 20 17.82 6.88 6.18
N GLY A 21 18.70 6.41 5.29
CA GLY A 21 19.58 5.26 5.52
C GLY A 21 19.47 4.20 4.42
N VAL A 22 20.05 3.03 4.69
CA VAL A 22 20.09 1.90 3.76
C VAL A 22 18.91 0.99 3.99
N LEU A 23 18.13 0.75 2.94
CA LEU A 23 17.01 -0.17 2.94
C LEU A 23 17.45 -1.51 2.31
N GLU A 24 17.53 -2.56 3.11
CA GLU A 24 17.92 -3.90 2.66
C GLU A 24 16.73 -4.83 2.39
N GLU A 25 15.59 -4.53 3.02
CA GLU A 25 14.37 -5.32 2.90
C GLU A 25 13.12 -4.45 2.83
N ARG A 26 12.10 -4.99 2.22
CA ARG A 26 10.77 -4.39 2.16
C ARG A 26 9.82 -5.20 3.02
N ARG A 27 9.04 -4.50 3.85
CA ARG A 27 8.01 -5.08 4.71
C ARG A 27 6.72 -4.30 4.55
N GLY A 28 5.61 -4.98 4.71
CA GLY A 28 4.30 -4.34 4.63
C GLY A 28 3.16 -5.34 4.61
N TRP A 29 2.01 -4.89 4.16
CA TRP A 29 0.80 -5.70 4.06
C TRP A 29 0.12 -5.46 2.72
N LEU A 30 -0.39 -6.53 2.15
CA LEU A 30 -1.39 -6.47 1.10
C LEU A 30 -2.76 -6.45 1.76
N LEU A 31 -3.61 -5.52 1.33
CA LEU A 31 -5.00 -5.39 1.77
C LEU A 31 -5.92 -5.97 0.70
N ARG A 32 -6.97 -6.63 1.14
CA ARG A 32 -8.09 -7.08 0.32
C ARG A 32 -9.39 -6.65 0.98
N LEU A 33 -10.14 -5.80 0.29
CA LEU A 33 -11.51 -5.45 0.65
C LEU A 33 -12.47 -6.27 -0.19
N GLU A 34 -13.58 -6.67 0.43
CA GLU A 34 -14.69 -7.35 -0.23
C GLU A 34 -16.00 -6.76 0.26
N ASP A 35 -16.86 -6.34 -0.67
CA ASP A 35 -18.21 -5.89 -0.34
C ASP A 35 -19.19 -7.07 -0.26
N ASP A 36 -20.44 -6.77 0.11
CA ASP A 36 -21.48 -7.78 0.26
C ASP A 36 -21.97 -8.35 -1.09
N ASN A 37 -21.56 -7.73 -2.21
CA ASN A 37 -21.83 -8.18 -3.58
C ASN A 37 -20.68 -9.00 -4.17
N GLY A 38 -19.58 -9.15 -3.43
CA GLY A 38 -18.40 -9.89 -3.86
C GLY A 38 -17.43 -9.08 -4.73
N HIS A 39 -17.58 -7.75 -4.83
CA HIS A 39 -16.59 -6.90 -5.46
C HIS A 39 -15.34 -6.84 -4.59
N LEU A 40 -14.19 -6.73 -5.24
CA LEU A 40 -12.87 -6.73 -4.59
C LEU A 40 -12.14 -5.44 -4.85
N GLY A 41 -11.43 -4.98 -3.81
CA GLY A 41 -10.46 -3.90 -3.91
C GLY A 41 -9.16 -4.28 -3.22
N TRP A 42 -8.04 -3.87 -3.80
CA TRP A 42 -6.70 -4.20 -3.32
C TRP A 42 -5.90 -2.95 -2.98
N GLY A 43 -5.03 -3.08 -1.98
CA GLY A 43 -4.11 -2.03 -1.59
C GLY A 43 -2.83 -2.58 -1.01
N GLU A 44 -1.78 -1.76 -1.00
CA GLU A 44 -0.50 -2.07 -0.38
C GLU A 44 -0.19 -1.04 0.72
N VAL A 45 0.20 -1.53 1.89
CA VAL A 45 0.68 -0.73 3.01
C VAL A 45 2.14 -1.07 3.24
N ALA A 46 3.05 -0.20 2.83
CA ALA A 46 4.48 -0.48 2.88
C ALA A 46 5.31 0.73 3.36
N PRO A 47 5.18 1.11 4.65
CA PRO A 47 5.97 2.19 5.22
C PRO A 47 7.46 1.87 5.20
N LEU A 48 8.30 2.89 5.12
CA LEU A 48 9.77 2.75 5.13
C LEU A 48 10.34 2.73 6.54
N ALA A 49 9.76 3.51 7.45
CA ALA A 49 10.24 3.66 8.81
C ALA A 49 9.69 2.55 9.73
N ALA A 50 10.53 2.05 10.62
CA ALA A 50 10.18 0.93 11.52
C ALA A 50 9.08 1.28 12.52
N ASP A 51 9.04 2.51 13.03
CA ASP A 51 7.98 3.02 13.91
C ASP A 51 6.62 3.05 13.20
N GLN A 52 6.60 3.43 11.93
CA GLN A 52 5.40 3.42 11.09
C GLN A 52 4.88 2.00 10.84
N LEU A 53 5.78 1.01 10.72
CA LEU A 53 5.38 -0.40 10.62
C LEU A 53 4.59 -0.84 11.86
N ALA A 54 5.07 -0.50 13.06
CA ALA A 54 4.38 -0.86 14.31
C ALA A 54 3.00 -0.21 14.40
N LEU A 55 2.89 1.07 14.05
CA LEU A 55 1.61 1.80 14.05
C LEU A 55 0.63 1.21 13.03
N CYS A 56 1.09 0.90 11.81
CA CYS A 56 0.26 0.26 10.79
C CYS A 56 -0.26 -1.11 11.25
N SER A 57 0.60 -1.93 11.89
CA SER A 57 0.20 -3.25 12.40
C SER A 57 -0.94 -3.15 13.39
N VAL A 58 -0.80 -2.31 14.41
CA VAL A 58 -1.83 -2.12 15.45
C VAL A 58 -3.15 -1.62 14.85
N GLN A 59 -3.08 -0.68 13.92
CA GLN A 59 -4.30 -0.17 13.30
C GLN A 59 -4.96 -1.17 12.35
N LEU A 60 -4.19 -1.95 11.61
CA LEU A 60 -4.73 -3.00 10.73
C LEU A 60 -5.50 -4.06 11.53
N GLU A 61 -4.99 -4.48 12.69
CA GLU A 61 -5.69 -5.41 13.56
C GLU A 61 -7.05 -4.86 14.04
N ARG A 62 -7.09 -3.56 14.37
CA ARG A 62 -8.36 -2.89 14.74
C ARG A 62 -9.32 -2.80 13.56
N LEU A 63 -8.83 -2.41 12.39
CA LEU A 63 -9.64 -2.25 11.18
C LEU A 63 -10.15 -3.58 10.64
N GLN A 64 -9.47 -4.69 10.91
CA GLN A 64 -9.96 -6.02 10.54
C GLN A 64 -11.28 -6.37 11.24
N GLN A 65 -11.58 -5.73 12.36
CA GLN A 65 -12.84 -5.88 13.07
C GLN A 65 -13.94 -4.90 12.58
N ALA A 66 -13.58 -3.96 11.70
CA ALA A 66 -14.52 -3.04 11.11
C ALA A 66 -15.49 -3.79 10.19
N SER A 67 -16.79 -3.62 10.41
CA SER A 67 -17.85 -4.30 9.66
C SER A 67 -18.53 -3.39 8.64
N SER A 68 -18.21 -2.10 8.62
CA SER A 68 -18.85 -1.14 7.73
C SER A 68 -17.83 -0.35 6.91
N ARG A 69 -18.25 0.10 5.74
CA ARG A 69 -17.50 1.01 4.89
C ARG A 69 -17.18 2.32 5.61
N GLN A 70 -18.15 2.89 6.31
CA GLN A 70 -18.01 4.15 7.03
C GLN A 70 -16.84 4.09 8.03
N GLN A 71 -16.72 2.99 8.79
CA GLN A 71 -15.62 2.81 9.73
C GLN A 71 -14.24 2.81 9.05
N LEU A 72 -14.14 2.24 7.84
CA LEU A 72 -12.91 2.25 7.05
C LEU A 72 -12.59 3.65 6.51
N GLU A 73 -13.59 4.38 6.05
CA GLU A 73 -13.41 5.76 5.55
C GLU A 73 -13.02 6.74 6.68
N GLU A 74 -13.66 6.63 7.83
CA GLU A 74 -13.33 7.43 9.01
C GLU A 74 -11.88 7.20 9.48
N ALA A 75 -11.39 5.97 9.34
CA ALA A 75 -10.01 5.64 9.69
C ALA A 75 -8.95 6.28 8.79
N LEU A 76 -9.29 6.71 7.58
CA LEU A 76 -8.31 7.30 6.65
C LEU A 76 -7.61 8.52 7.23
N SER A 77 -8.36 9.44 7.86
CA SER A 77 -7.83 10.71 8.37
C SER A 77 -6.92 10.54 9.61
N GLY A 78 -7.11 9.47 10.36
CA GLY A 78 -6.34 9.17 11.59
C GLY A 78 -5.25 8.13 11.42
N SER A 79 -5.07 7.60 10.21
CA SER A 79 -4.12 6.52 9.92
C SER A 79 -2.74 7.05 9.53
N PRO A 80 -1.65 6.29 9.77
CA PRO A 80 -0.37 6.54 9.15
C PRO A 80 -0.52 6.63 7.63
N ALA A 81 0.24 7.53 6.99
CA ALA A 81 0.08 7.85 5.55
C ALA A 81 0.11 6.61 4.65
N ALA A 82 1.00 5.65 4.91
CA ALA A 82 1.08 4.42 4.13
C ALA A 82 -0.19 3.56 4.26
N LEU A 83 -0.79 3.50 5.45
CA LEU A 83 -2.04 2.78 5.69
C LEU A 83 -3.22 3.51 5.03
N ALA A 84 -3.31 4.83 5.21
CA ALA A 84 -4.34 5.64 4.57
C ALA A 84 -4.31 5.50 3.05
N PHE A 85 -3.11 5.53 2.45
CA PHE A 85 -2.94 5.31 1.01
C PHE A 85 -3.40 3.91 0.57
N GLY A 86 -2.92 2.85 1.23
CA GLY A 86 -3.27 1.48 0.86
C GLY A 86 -4.77 1.19 1.03
N LEU A 87 -5.37 1.67 2.11
CA LEU A 87 -6.81 1.52 2.34
C LEU A 87 -7.63 2.34 1.34
N GLY A 88 -7.22 3.59 1.06
CA GLY A 88 -7.87 4.44 0.07
C GLY A 88 -7.79 3.85 -1.34
N ALA A 89 -6.65 3.27 -1.73
CA ALA A 89 -6.49 2.58 -3.01
C ALA A 89 -7.46 1.37 -3.12
N ALA A 90 -7.56 0.56 -2.07
CA ALA A 90 -8.49 -0.57 -2.04
C ALA A 90 -9.97 -0.13 -2.14
N LEU A 91 -10.34 0.97 -1.47
CA LEU A 91 -11.69 1.54 -1.57
C LEU A 91 -11.97 2.08 -2.99
N ALA A 92 -11.01 2.78 -3.59
CA ALA A 92 -11.15 3.32 -4.94
C ALA A 92 -11.31 2.22 -6.02
N GLU A 93 -10.58 1.11 -5.88
CA GLU A 93 -10.75 -0.04 -6.77
C GLU A 93 -12.10 -0.71 -6.56
N LEU A 94 -12.52 -0.89 -5.30
CA LEU A 94 -13.83 -1.43 -4.95
C LEU A 94 -14.98 -0.61 -5.57
N ASP A 95 -14.83 0.71 -5.63
CA ASP A 95 -15.78 1.65 -6.23
C ASP A 95 -15.73 1.66 -7.77
N GLY A 96 -14.82 0.90 -8.37
CA GLY A 96 -14.63 0.89 -9.81
C GLY A 96 -14.05 2.20 -10.36
N LEU A 97 -13.40 3.01 -9.52
CA LEU A 97 -12.75 4.26 -9.97
C LEU A 97 -11.49 3.97 -10.80
N VAL A 98 -10.89 2.80 -10.63
CA VAL A 98 -9.71 2.34 -11.37
C VAL A 98 -9.88 0.87 -11.76
N GLY A 99 -9.35 0.49 -12.94
CA GLY A 99 -9.36 -0.89 -13.42
C GLY A 99 -10.74 -1.49 -13.70
N SER A 100 -11.78 -0.66 -13.83
CA SER A 100 -13.13 -1.10 -14.17
C SER A 100 -13.30 -1.25 -15.69
N PRO A 101 -14.35 -1.96 -16.18
CA PRO A 101 -14.67 -2.00 -17.60
C PRO A 101 -14.90 -0.62 -18.23
N ALA A 102 -15.41 0.35 -17.44
CA ALA A 102 -15.62 1.73 -17.89
C ALA A 102 -14.33 2.55 -17.87
N GLN A 103 -13.36 2.18 -17.02
CA GLN A 103 -12.07 2.83 -16.87
C GLN A 103 -10.96 1.78 -16.73
N PRO A 104 -10.63 1.05 -17.81
CA PRO A 104 -9.65 -0.02 -17.78
C PRO A 104 -8.26 0.52 -17.49
N TRP A 105 -7.42 -0.34 -16.92
CA TRP A 105 -5.99 -0.04 -16.78
C TRP A 105 -5.38 0.26 -18.15
N GLY A 106 -4.73 1.40 -18.25
CA GLY A 106 -3.95 1.76 -19.44
C GLY A 106 -2.69 0.89 -19.57
N GLN A 107 -2.07 0.94 -20.75
CA GLN A 107 -0.75 0.33 -20.91
C GLN A 107 0.25 1.02 -19.97
N ALA A 108 0.96 0.23 -19.16
CA ALA A 108 1.98 0.76 -18.29
C ALA A 108 3.10 1.44 -19.12
N PRO A 109 3.54 2.65 -18.75
CA PRO A 109 4.69 3.27 -19.39
C PRO A 109 5.95 2.44 -19.08
N PRO A 110 7.03 2.59 -19.88
CA PRO A 110 8.31 1.99 -19.54
C PRO A 110 8.74 2.42 -18.14
N PRO A 111 9.32 1.52 -17.33
CA PRO A 111 9.79 1.89 -16.00
C PRO A 111 10.89 2.95 -16.09
N ALA A 112 10.85 3.92 -15.19
CA ALA A 112 11.93 4.88 -15.07
C ALA A 112 13.22 4.16 -14.65
N TRP A 113 14.36 4.56 -15.23
CA TRP A 113 15.66 4.08 -14.80
C TRP A 113 16.02 4.71 -13.46
N LEU A 114 16.46 3.89 -12.52
CA LEU A 114 17.02 4.39 -11.29
C LEU A 114 18.41 4.93 -11.59
N LEU A 115 18.61 6.24 -11.42
CA LEU A 115 19.91 6.84 -11.59
C LEU A 115 20.88 6.34 -10.52
N PRO A 116 22.11 5.99 -10.88
CA PRO A 116 23.12 5.64 -9.90
C PRO A 116 23.43 6.84 -9.00
N SER A 117 23.76 6.60 -7.73
CA SER A 117 24.16 7.65 -6.79
C SER A 117 25.65 7.98 -6.92
N GLY A 118 26.04 9.21 -6.51
CA GLY A 118 27.41 9.68 -6.47
C GLY A 118 28.00 9.98 -7.85
N GLU A 119 29.31 9.79 -8.02
CA GLU A 119 30.04 10.13 -9.25
C GLU A 119 29.52 9.46 -10.51
N ARG A 120 28.91 8.29 -10.38
CA ARG A 120 28.28 7.57 -11.51
C ARG A 120 27.03 8.25 -12.08
N MET A 121 26.48 9.24 -11.37
CA MET A 121 25.31 9.98 -11.84
C MET A 121 25.66 10.97 -12.96
N CYS A 122 26.94 11.33 -13.09
CA CYS A 122 27.45 12.31 -14.06
C CYS A 122 28.14 11.66 -15.27
N ALA A 123 28.18 10.34 -15.31
CA ALA A 123 28.74 9.56 -16.43
C ALA A 123 27.61 9.11 -17.36
#